data_3c2ed2edf01c0c4632ea6e6f51df936b
#
_entry.id   3c2ed2edf01c0c4632ea6e6f51df936b
#
_cell.length_a   1.000
_cell.length_b   1.000
_cell.length_c   1.000
_cell.angle_alpha   90.00
_cell.angle_beta   90.00
_cell.angle_gamma   90.00
#
_symmetry.space_group_name_H-M   'P 1'
#
loop_
_entity.id
_entity.type
_entity.pdbx_description
1 polymer ?
#
loop_
_entity_poly.entity_id
_entity_poly.type
_entity_poly.pdbx_seq_one_letter_code
_entity_poly.pdbx_strand_id
1 'polypeptide(L)'
;MNFCFFVLKSITTHELKVNTIKRIYPQQIYNNFLKIQFFLLNNFVYEVHSNMSLRDKIDNDYKNALKSKDKKKISTYRLILSGVKDLDINNRSGPNKKETDDEDIKKLLKKMIKQRSESIEIYKKNNRSDLLEIEQGELDVLSEYLPKQLSEADTKKICEEIIKSSGASSIKDMGKVMGELKKNHADTIDFSKAGQIIKNLLNS
;
A
#
# COMPACT_ATOMS: atom_id res chain seq x y z
N MET A 1 11.78 -9.92 23.16
CA MET A 1 12.80 -10.99 23.24
C MET A 1 12.21 -12.39 23.43
N ASN A 2 10.97 -12.54 23.90
CA ASN A 2 10.37 -13.86 24.18
C ASN A 2 9.73 -14.59 22.98
N PHE A 3 9.41 -13.88 21.90
CA PHE A 3 8.75 -14.49 20.73
C PHE A 3 9.71 -15.33 19.86
N CYS A 4 10.97 -14.88 19.73
CA CYS A 4 12.01 -15.61 19.00
C CYS A 4 12.40 -16.92 19.70
N PHE A 5 12.37 -16.95 21.02
CA PHE A 5 12.70 -18.14 21.82
C PHE A 5 11.60 -19.20 21.75
N PHE A 6 10.33 -18.77 21.63
CA PHE A 6 9.20 -19.68 21.48
C PHE A 6 9.18 -20.36 20.10
N VAL A 7 9.50 -19.60 19.05
CA VAL A 7 9.60 -20.11 17.67
C VAL A 7 10.77 -21.07 17.53
N LEU A 8 11.94 -20.76 18.10
CA LEU A 8 13.10 -21.66 18.08
C LEU A 8 12.86 -22.95 18.89
N LYS A 9 12.15 -22.88 20.01
CA LYS A 9 11.78 -24.07 20.80
C LYS A 9 10.75 -24.93 20.09
N SER A 10 9.84 -24.33 19.30
CA SER A 10 8.90 -25.03 18.45
C SER A 10 9.59 -25.73 17.28
N ILE A 11 10.64 -25.14 16.70
CA ILE A 11 11.40 -25.70 15.58
C ILE A 11 12.21 -26.93 16.03
N THR A 12 12.87 -26.89 17.18
CA THR A 12 13.67 -28.02 17.70
C THR A 12 12.81 -29.22 18.09
N THR A 13 11.63 -29.00 18.69
CA THR A 13 10.66 -30.08 18.93
C THR A 13 10.02 -30.59 17.65
N HIS A 14 9.95 -29.77 16.61
CA HIS A 14 9.44 -30.13 15.30
C HIS A 14 10.43 -31.02 14.53
N GLU A 15 11.73 -30.73 14.56
CA GLU A 15 12.76 -31.57 13.93
C GLU A 15 12.80 -33.00 14.48
N LEU A 16 12.64 -33.16 15.81
CA LEU A 16 12.57 -34.47 16.45
C LEU A 16 11.32 -35.27 16.02
N LYS A 17 10.17 -34.59 15.88
CA LYS A 17 8.93 -35.21 15.37
C LYS A 17 9.02 -35.53 13.88
N VAL A 18 9.64 -34.66 13.09
CA VAL A 18 9.85 -34.83 11.65
C VAL A 18 10.69 -36.07 11.33
N ASN A 19 11.78 -36.31 12.07
CA ASN A 19 12.63 -37.48 11.89
C ASN A 19 11.93 -38.77 12.28
N THR A 20 11.05 -38.76 13.27
CA THR A 20 10.22 -39.90 13.66
C THR A 20 9.16 -40.21 12.62
N ILE A 21 8.50 -39.22 12.04
CA ILE A 21 7.48 -39.37 11.00
C ILE A 21 8.10 -39.85 9.70
N LYS A 22 9.29 -39.37 9.33
CA LYS A 22 10.03 -39.81 8.13
C LYS A 22 10.39 -41.29 8.16
N ARG A 23 10.50 -41.87 9.35
CA ARG A 23 10.84 -43.29 9.56
C ARG A 23 9.62 -44.22 9.47
N ILE A 24 8.42 -43.68 9.67
CA ILE A 24 7.17 -44.46 9.81
C ILE A 24 6.33 -44.41 8.53
N TYR A 25 6.41 -43.34 7.75
CA TYR A 25 5.58 -43.15 6.57
C TYR A 25 6.34 -43.16 5.25
N PRO A 26 5.73 -43.68 4.17
CA PRO A 26 6.33 -43.64 2.81
C PRO A 26 6.63 -42.20 2.40
N GLN A 27 7.72 -42.02 1.65
CA GLN A 27 8.25 -40.70 1.23
C GLN A 27 7.20 -39.81 0.56
N GLN A 28 6.23 -40.39 -0.15
CA GLN A 28 5.14 -39.65 -0.81
C GLN A 28 4.19 -38.98 0.19
N ILE A 29 3.84 -39.68 1.28
CA ILE A 29 2.96 -39.14 2.34
C ILE A 29 3.67 -38.01 3.08
N TYR A 30 4.96 -38.18 3.34
CA TYR A 30 5.79 -37.16 3.97
C TYR A 30 5.88 -35.86 3.12
N ASN A 31 6.11 -36.00 1.81
CA ASN A 31 6.18 -34.86 0.89
C ASN A 31 4.84 -34.14 0.76
N ASN A 32 3.72 -34.86 0.79
CA ASN A 32 2.39 -34.23 0.78
C ASN A 32 2.09 -33.51 2.10
N PHE A 33 2.50 -34.09 3.22
CA PHE A 33 2.35 -33.44 4.54
C PHE A 33 3.15 -32.13 4.62
N LEU A 34 4.40 -32.11 4.13
CA LEU A 34 5.20 -30.88 4.05
C LEU A 34 4.57 -29.82 3.13
N LYS A 35 4.01 -30.22 2.00
CA LYS A 35 3.30 -29.29 1.10
C LYS A 35 2.07 -28.67 1.78
N ILE A 36 1.30 -29.48 2.49
CA ILE A 36 0.12 -29.01 3.23
C ILE A 36 0.55 -28.06 4.37
N GLN A 37 1.60 -28.40 5.12
CA GLN A 37 2.12 -27.55 6.19
C GLN A 37 2.67 -26.22 5.65
N PHE A 38 3.39 -26.25 4.53
CA PHE A 38 3.89 -25.05 3.87
C PHE A 38 2.73 -24.19 3.32
N PHE A 39 1.70 -24.79 2.78
CA PHE A 39 0.48 -24.11 2.33
C PHE A 39 -0.28 -23.48 3.48
N LEU A 40 -0.44 -24.19 4.61
CA LEU A 40 -1.10 -23.68 5.81
C LEU A 40 -0.30 -22.55 6.47
N LEU A 41 1.03 -22.68 6.53
CA LEU A 41 1.91 -21.63 7.04
C LEU A 41 1.86 -20.37 6.16
N ASN A 42 1.88 -20.52 4.85
CA ASN A 42 1.75 -19.40 3.93
C ASN A 42 0.39 -18.72 4.05
N ASN A 43 -0.71 -19.49 4.13
CA ASN A 43 -2.03 -18.92 4.32
C ASN A 43 -2.16 -18.23 5.69
N PHE A 44 -1.62 -18.81 6.76
CA PHE A 44 -1.62 -18.20 8.08
C PHE A 44 -0.80 -16.90 8.12
N VAL A 45 0.39 -16.87 7.47
CA VAL A 45 1.19 -15.65 7.33
C VAL A 45 0.45 -14.61 6.47
N TYR A 46 -0.26 -15.04 5.45
CA TYR A 46 -1.08 -14.14 4.61
C TYR A 46 -2.26 -13.54 5.40
N GLU A 47 -2.93 -14.35 6.21
CA GLU A 47 -4.06 -13.92 7.04
C GLU A 47 -3.64 -12.96 8.17
N VAL A 48 -2.49 -13.19 8.80
CA VAL A 48 -1.92 -12.30 9.82
C VAL A 48 -1.50 -10.95 9.20
N HIS A 49 -0.99 -10.95 7.95
CA HIS A 49 -0.64 -9.71 7.23
C HIS A 49 -1.87 -8.94 6.73
N SER A 50 -2.97 -9.64 6.38
CA SER A 50 -4.20 -9.00 5.89
C SER A 50 -4.99 -8.30 7.00
N ASN A 51 -4.78 -8.65 8.27
CA ASN A 51 -5.47 -8.06 9.42
C ASN A 51 -4.69 -6.95 10.13
N MET A 52 -3.49 -6.60 9.65
CA MET A 52 -2.68 -5.55 10.25
C MET A 52 -3.13 -4.18 9.75
N SER A 53 -3.43 -3.25 10.66
CA SER A 53 -3.78 -1.88 10.29
C SER A 53 -2.64 -1.21 9.52
N LEU A 54 -2.96 -0.25 8.66
CA LEU A 54 -1.96 0.51 7.91
C LEU A 54 -0.98 1.23 8.87
N ARG A 55 -1.49 1.70 10.01
CA ARG A 55 -0.69 2.30 11.09
C ARG A 55 0.34 1.30 11.64
N ASP A 56 -0.09 0.09 11.99
CA ASP A 56 0.81 -0.93 12.54
C ASP A 56 1.89 -1.34 11.53
N LYS A 57 1.52 -1.40 10.24
CA LYS A 57 2.46 -1.66 9.15
C LYS A 57 3.55 -0.59 9.10
N ILE A 58 3.17 0.69 9.09
CA ILE A 58 4.11 1.82 9.06
C ILE A 58 5.02 1.80 10.29
N ASP A 59 4.48 1.55 11.49
CA ASP A 59 5.25 1.46 12.73
C ASP A 59 6.26 0.31 12.72
N ASN A 60 5.89 -0.84 12.19
CA ASN A 60 6.78 -1.99 12.08
C ASN A 60 7.91 -1.74 11.06
N ASP A 61 7.58 -1.14 9.91
CA ASP A 61 8.56 -0.80 8.88
C ASP A 61 9.54 0.27 9.39
N TYR A 62 9.06 1.25 10.17
CA TYR A 62 9.94 2.20 10.87
C TYR A 62 10.90 1.50 11.85
N LYS A 63 10.41 0.55 12.66
CA LYS A 63 11.26 -0.24 13.57
C LYS A 63 12.30 -1.06 12.80
N ASN A 64 11.94 -1.60 11.64
CA ASN A 64 12.85 -2.34 10.76
C ASN A 64 13.91 -1.42 10.15
N ALA A 65 13.52 -0.23 9.69
CA ALA A 65 14.45 0.79 9.20
C ALA A 65 15.46 1.26 10.28
N LEU A 66 15.01 1.38 11.53
CA LEU A 66 15.91 1.68 12.67
C LEU A 66 16.93 0.56 12.91
N LYS A 67 16.52 -0.72 12.81
CA LYS A 67 17.42 -1.86 12.97
C LYS A 67 18.44 -1.93 11.83
N SER A 68 18.04 -1.66 10.60
CA SER A 68 18.92 -1.63 9.42
C SER A 68 19.77 -0.37 9.31
N LYS A 69 19.52 0.64 10.17
CA LYS A 69 20.20 1.96 10.16
C LYS A 69 20.07 2.70 8.82
N ASP A 70 18.99 2.46 8.08
CA ASP A 70 18.70 3.14 6.82
C ASP A 70 18.20 4.56 7.09
N LYS A 71 19.11 5.53 7.00
CA LYS A 71 18.83 6.94 7.31
C LYS A 71 17.75 7.54 6.41
N LYS A 72 17.73 7.18 5.11
CA LYS A 72 16.74 7.69 4.15
C LYS A 72 15.32 7.22 4.56
N LYS A 73 15.14 5.92 4.76
CA LYS A 73 13.85 5.35 5.20
C LYS A 73 13.43 5.88 6.57
N ILE A 74 14.36 5.98 7.53
CA ILE A 74 14.07 6.50 8.86
C ILE A 74 13.50 7.92 8.81
N SER A 75 14.09 8.82 7.99
CA SER A 75 13.59 10.20 7.87
C SER A 75 12.18 10.23 7.26
N THR A 76 11.93 9.45 6.22
CA THR A 76 10.62 9.36 5.56
C THR A 76 9.55 8.82 6.52
N TYR A 77 9.84 7.75 7.26
CA TYR A 77 8.89 7.22 8.25
C TYR A 77 8.59 8.21 9.37
N ARG A 78 9.57 9.01 9.82
CA ARG A 78 9.33 10.08 10.80
C ARG A 78 8.37 11.12 10.27
N LEU A 79 8.48 11.51 9.01
CA LEU A 79 7.55 12.45 8.37
C LEU A 79 6.13 11.86 8.30
N ILE A 80 5.99 10.59 7.90
CA ILE A 80 4.70 9.91 7.86
C ILE A 80 4.08 9.87 9.27
N LEU A 81 4.82 9.39 10.27
CA LEU A 81 4.33 9.27 11.64
C LEU A 81 3.98 10.62 12.26
N SER A 82 4.72 11.69 11.94
CA SER A 82 4.37 13.05 12.35
C SER A 82 3.03 13.46 11.75
N GLY A 83 2.83 13.25 10.45
CA GLY A 83 1.57 13.57 9.80
C GLY A 83 0.38 12.76 10.34
N VAL A 84 0.58 11.47 10.66
CA VAL A 84 -0.44 10.64 11.31
C VAL A 84 -0.79 11.19 12.70
N LYS A 85 0.21 11.63 13.47
CA LYS A 85 0.00 12.25 14.77
C LYS A 85 -0.76 13.55 14.68
N ASP A 86 -0.49 14.38 13.67
CA ASP A 86 -1.24 15.61 13.42
C ASP A 86 -2.71 15.29 13.07
N LEU A 87 -2.98 14.24 12.29
CA LEU A 87 -4.34 13.74 12.04
C LEU A 87 -5.04 13.31 13.34
N ASP A 88 -4.34 12.58 14.21
CA ASP A 88 -4.88 12.16 15.50
C ASP A 88 -5.30 13.37 16.37
N ILE A 89 -4.46 14.41 16.41
CA ILE A 89 -4.76 15.65 17.15
C ILE A 89 -5.98 16.34 16.55
N ASN A 90 -6.02 16.51 15.24
CA ASN A 90 -7.12 17.17 14.55
C ASN A 90 -8.45 16.40 14.71
N ASN A 91 -8.42 15.07 14.61
CA ASN A 91 -9.60 14.23 14.77
C ASN A 91 -10.12 14.24 16.22
N ARG A 92 -9.24 14.38 17.23
CA ARG A 92 -9.65 14.50 18.65
C ARG A 92 -10.18 15.88 19.01
N SER A 93 -9.67 16.93 18.36
CA SER A 93 -10.01 18.34 18.67
C SER A 93 -11.22 18.85 17.88
N GLY A 94 -11.66 18.12 16.85
CA GLY A 94 -12.77 18.51 15.98
C GLY A 94 -14.15 18.32 16.61
N PRO A 95 -15.20 18.90 16.00
CA PRO A 95 -16.59 18.76 16.48
C PRO A 95 -17.08 17.28 16.42
N ASN A 96 -16.54 16.49 15.50
CA ASN A 96 -16.82 15.06 15.36
C ASN A 96 -15.58 14.28 15.78
N LYS A 97 -15.44 14.03 17.08
CA LYS A 97 -14.34 13.22 17.61
C LYS A 97 -14.39 11.81 17.01
N LYS A 98 -13.36 11.45 16.25
CA LYS A 98 -13.18 10.09 15.71
C LYS A 98 -11.72 9.63 15.87
N GLU A 99 -11.49 8.34 15.86
CA GLU A 99 -10.16 7.80 15.71
C GLU A 99 -9.71 7.92 14.25
N THR A 100 -8.40 8.10 14.05
CA THR A 100 -7.81 8.13 12.70
C THR A 100 -7.83 6.71 12.14
N ASP A 101 -8.57 6.52 11.07
CA ASP A 101 -8.71 5.25 10.36
C ASP A 101 -7.67 5.11 9.23
N ASP A 102 -7.60 3.91 8.64
CA ASP A 102 -6.67 3.63 7.55
C ASP A 102 -6.98 4.49 6.30
N GLU A 103 -8.23 4.89 6.10
CA GLU A 103 -8.61 5.78 4.99
C GLU A 103 -8.06 7.20 5.16
N ASP A 104 -8.04 7.70 6.38
CA ASP A 104 -7.44 9.01 6.67
C ASP A 104 -5.92 8.96 6.45
N ILE A 105 -5.27 7.85 6.86
CA ILE A 105 -3.84 7.63 6.62
C ILE A 105 -3.56 7.52 5.11
N LYS A 106 -4.36 6.79 4.34
CA LYS A 106 -4.22 6.73 2.88
C LYS A 106 -4.35 8.10 2.22
N LYS A 107 -5.30 8.93 2.66
CA LYS A 107 -5.45 10.31 2.17
C LYS A 107 -4.21 11.15 2.46
N LEU A 108 -3.64 11.02 3.67
CA LEU A 108 -2.38 11.68 4.04
C LEU A 108 -1.25 11.24 3.11
N LEU A 109 -1.06 9.93 2.92
CA LEU A 109 -0.02 9.39 2.04
C LEU A 109 -0.20 9.88 0.59
N LYS A 110 -1.42 9.88 0.04
CA LYS A 110 -1.72 10.44 -1.29
C LYS A 110 -1.31 11.92 -1.39
N LYS A 111 -1.60 12.72 -0.35
CA LYS A 111 -1.18 14.13 -0.29
C LYS A 111 0.34 14.27 -0.29
N MET A 112 1.03 13.46 0.52
CA MET A 112 2.51 13.47 0.59
C MET A 112 3.14 13.07 -0.75
N ILE A 113 2.62 12.03 -1.40
CA ILE A 113 3.06 11.59 -2.74
C ILE A 113 2.91 12.72 -3.77
N LYS A 114 1.76 13.40 -3.78
CA LYS A 114 1.52 14.52 -4.69
C LYS A 114 2.54 15.64 -4.47
N GLN A 115 2.81 16.03 -3.22
CA GLN A 115 3.80 17.04 -2.87
C GLN A 115 5.22 16.65 -3.36
N ARG A 116 5.63 15.38 -3.16
CA ARG A 116 6.94 14.88 -3.64
C ARG A 116 7.01 14.89 -5.17
N SER A 117 5.94 14.48 -5.84
CA SER A 117 5.88 14.50 -7.31
C SER A 117 6.02 15.92 -7.86
N GLU A 118 5.38 16.90 -7.25
CA GLU A 118 5.50 18.31 -7.62
C GLU A 118 6.92 18.84 -7.38
N SER A 119 7.54 18.50 -6.24
CA SER A 119 8.95 18.85 -5.93
C SER A 119 9.91 18.24 -6.95
N ILE A 120 9.73 16.97 -7.31
CA ILE A 120 10.52 16.25 -8.31
C ILE A 120 10.49 16.98 -9.65
N GLU A 121 9.30 17.41 -10.11
CA GLU A 121 9.16 18.16 -11.37
C GLU A 121 9.92 19.51 -11.33
N ILE A 122 9.85 20.21 -10.19
CA ILE A 122 10.57 21.47 -10.01
C ILE A 122 12.08 21.24 -10.02
N TYR A 123 12.58 20.23 -9.30
CA TYR A 123 14.01 19.93 -9.23
C TYR A 123 14.58 19.42 -10.55
N LYS A 124 13.80 18.65 -11.32
CA LYS A 124 14.16 18.27 -12.69
C LYS A 124 14.36 19.49 -13.59
N LYS A 125 13.43 20.45 -13.55
CA LYS A 125 13.50 21.68 -14.36
C LYS A 125 14.71 22.56 -13.98
N ASN A 126 15.12 22.52 -12.71
CA ASN A 126 16.20 23.35 -12.18
C ASN A 126 17.56 22.60 -12.12
N ASN A 127 17.67 21.40 -12.71
CA ASN A 127 18.87 20.57 -12.72
C ASN A 127 19.49 20.30 -11.32
N ARG A 128 18.63 20.21 -10.27
CA ARG A 128 19.04 19.92 -8.89
C ARG A 128 18.97 18.42 -8.63
N SER A 129 19.92 17.68 -9.18
CA SER A 129 19.99 16.22 -9.05
C SER A 129 20.17 15.74 -7.60
N ASP A 130 20.83 16.54 -6.77
CA ASP A 130 21.03 16.31 -5.34
C ASP A 130 19.69 16.21 -4.57
N LEU A 131 18.79 17.15 -4.81
CA LEU A 131 17.47 17.19 -4.20
C LEU A 131 16.50 16.20 -4.86
N LEU A 132 16.63 16.00 -6.17
CA LEU A 132 15.84 15.06 -6.92
C LEU A 132 15.97 13.64 -6.37
N GLU A 133 17.18 13.17 -6.07
CA GLU A 133 17.40 11.83 -5.53
C GLU A 133 16.76 11.64 -4.16
N ILE A 134 16.78 12.67 -3.32
CA ILE A 134 16.14 12.63 -1.99
C ILE A 134 14.61 12.49 -2.13
N GLU A 135 13.99 13.36 -2.91
CA GLU A 135 12.52 13.33 -3.11
C GLU A 135 12.06 12.04 -3.79
N GLN A 136 12.84 11.51 -4.73
CA GLN A 136 12.54 10.23 -5.38
C GLN A 136 12.59 9.09 -4.37
N GLY A 137 13.62 9.04 -3.51
CA GLY A 137 13.72 8.02 -2.47
C GLY A 137 12.58 8.08 -1.45
N GLU A 138 12.12 9.28 -1.09
CA GLU A 138 10.95 9.45 -0.23
C GLU A 138 9.65 9.01 -0.93
N LEU A 139 9.50 9.35 -2.21
CA LEU A 139 8.36 8.94 -3.03
C LEU A 139 8.26 7.41 -3.14
N ASP A 140 9.39 6.74 -3.34
CA ASP A 140 9.44 5.28 -3.45
C ASP A 140 8.92 4.62 -2.16
N VAL A 141 9.37 5.08 -0.98
CA VAL A 141 8.90 4.59 0.32
C VAL A 141 7.39 4.84 0.52
N LEU A 142 6.89 6.02 0.18
CA LEU A 142 5.47 6.35 0.30
C LEU A 142 4.60 5.49 -0.60
N SER A 143 5.08 5.20 -1.81
CA SER A 143 4.36 4.42 -2.82
C SER A 143 4.18 2.94 -2.44
N GLU A 144 4.99 2.40 -1.51
CA GLU A 144 4.86 1.03 -1.00
C GLU A 144 3.53 0.78 -0.24
N TYR A 145 2.89 1.86 0.26
CA TYR A 145 1.67 1.79 1.08
C TYR A 145 0.37 2.00 0.31
N LEU A 146 0.46 2.43 -0.93
CA LEU A 146 -0.71 2.62 -1.79
C LEU A 146 -0.71 1.62 -2.93
N PRO A 147 -1.87 1.18 -3.39
CA PRO A 147 -1.93 0.37 -4.60
C PRO A 147 -1.29 1.15 -5.76
N LYS A 148 -0.57 0.43 -6.60
CA LYS A 148 0.12 1.02 -7.74
C LYS A 148 -0.86 1.81 -8.59
N GLN A 149 -0.57 3.10 -8.79
CA GLN A 149 -1.39 3.95 -9.64
C GLN A 149 -1.37 3.40 -11.07
N LEU A 150 -2.54 3.37 -11.68
CA LEU A 150 -2.69 2.95 -13.07
C LEU A 150 -1.97 3.92 -14.00
N SER A 151 -1.39 3.37 -15.05
CA SER A 151 -0.79 4.21 -16.10
C SER A 151 -1.87 5.09 -16.77
N GLU A 152 -1.46 6.18 -17.39
CA GLU A 152 -2.39 7.05 -18.13
C GLU A 152 -3.11 6.28 -19.25
N ALA A 153 -2.41 5.35 -19.91
CA ALA A 153 -2.98 4.49 -20.94
C ALA A 153 -4.06 3.53 -20.37
N ASP A 154 -3.81 2.93 -19.20
CA ASP A 154 -4.78 2.04 -18.57
C ASP A 154 -5.94 2.83 -17.97
N THR A 155 -5.68 4.01 -17.40
CA THR A 155 -6.73 4.94 -16.95
C THR A 155 -7.65 5.34 -18.09
N LYS A 156 -7.09 5.63 -19.28
CA LYS A 156 -7.88 5.96 -20.48
C LYS A 156 -8.77 4.80 -20.90
N LYS A 157 -8.26 3.57 -20.96
CA LYS A 157 -9.06 2.38 -21.30
C LYS A 157 -10.23 2.19 -20.34
N ILE A 158 -9.98 2.29 -19.03
CA ILE A 158 -11.03 2.18 -18.00
C ILE A 158 -12.07 3.28 -18.17
N CYS A 159 -11.65 4.52 -18.44
CA CYS A 159 -12.59 5.61 -18.71
C CYS A 159 -13.46 5.33 -19.95
N GLU A 160 -12.87 4.81 -21.03
CA GLU A 160 -13.60 4.42 -22.24
C GLU A 160 -14.62 3.30 -21.98
N GLU A 161 -14.24 2.28 -21.19
CA GLU A 161 -15.13 1.19 -20.80
C GLU A 161 -16.31 1.69 -19.96
N ILE A 162 -16.05 2.57 -18.99
CA ILE A 162 -17.11 3.14 -18.14
C ILE A 162 -18.03 4.05 -18.95
N ILE A 163 -17.51 4.85 -19.86
CA ILE A 163 -18.32 5.69 -20.77
C ILE A 163 -19.25 4.80 -21.60
N LYS A 164 -18.73 3.72 -22.20
CA LYS A 164 -19.53 2.76 -22.98
C LYS A 164 -20.60 2.06 -22.13
N SER A 165 -20.24 1.58 -20.94
CA SER A 165 -21.17 0.84 -20.08
C SER A 165 -22.24 1.74 -19.46
N SER A 166 -21.91 2.99 -19.14
CA SER A 166 -22.84 3.97 -18.58
C SER A 166 -23.76 4.63 -19.62
N GLY A 167 -23.45 4.46 -20.91
CA GLY A 167 -24.17 5.12 -22.02
C GLY A 167 -23.99 6.65 -22.03
N ALA A 168 -22.90 7.14 -21.43
CA ALA A 168 -22.61 8.57 -21.37
C ALA A 168 -22.24 9.09 -22.78
N SER A 169 -22.93 10.13 -23.24
CA SER A 169 -22.74 10.72 -24.57
C SER A 169 -22.43 12.21 -24.53
N SER A 170 -22.45 12.84 -23.36
CA SER A 170 -22.23 14.28 -23.23
C SER A 170 -21.49 14.63 -21.94
N ILE A 171 -20.94 15.85 -21.87
CA ILE A 171 -20.29 16.40 -20.68
C ILE A 171 -21.23 16.39 -19.46
N LYS A 172 -22.55 16.47 -19.66
CA LYS A 172 -23.53 16.41 -18.56
C LYS A 172 -23.48 15.08 -17.81
N ASP A 173 -23.05 14.01 -18.50
CA ASP A 173 -22.94 12.65 -17.92
C ASP A 173 -21.63 12.44 -17.17
N MET A 174 -20.70 13.40 -17.21
CA MET A 174 -19.39 13.31 -16.55
C MET A 174 -19.51 12.95 -15.07
N GLY A 175 -20.52 13.48 -14.36
CA GLY A 175 -20.74 13.17 -12.94
C GLY A 175 -21.06 11.69 -12.71
N LYS A 176 -21.82 11.06 -13.59
CA LYS A 176 -22.17 9.63 -13.55
C LYS A 176 -20.92 8.77 -13.76
N VAL A 177 -20.13 9.07 -14.79
CA VAL A 177 -18.87 8.36 -15.11
C VAL A 177 -17.88 8.48 -13.97
N MET A 178 -17.69 9.69 -13.42
CA MET A 178 -16.81 9.92 -12.26
C MET A 178 -17.30 9.22 -11.00
N GLY A 179 -18.61 9.08 -10.81
CA GLY A 179 -19.21 8.33 -9.70
C GLY A 179 -18.89 6.85 -9.76
N GLU A 180 -19.01 6.24 -10.94
CA GLU A 180 -18.66 4.82 -11.16
C GLU A 180 -17.14 4.59 -11.03
N LEU A 181 -16.33 5.50 -11.55
CA LEU A 181 -14.87 5.47 -11.40
C LEU A 181 -14.45 5.49 -9.92
N LYS A 182 -15.10 6.35 -9.11
CA LYS A 182 -14.84 6.41 -7.67
C LYS A 182 -15.24 5.14 -6.94
N LYS A 183 -16.32 4.47 -7.33
CA LYS A 183 -16.74 3.21 -6.69
C LYS A 183 -15.75 2.08 -6.92
N ASN A 184 -15.22 1.97 -8.14
CA ASN A 184 -14.45 0.79 -8.56
C ASN A 184 -12.93 0.99 -8.47
N HIS A 185 -12.44 2.24 -8.54
CA HIS A 185 -11.02 2.56 -8.70
C HIS A 185 -10.55 3.71 -7.79
N ALA A 186 -11.17 3.89 -6.60
CA ALA A 186 -10.89 5.00 -5.67
C ALA A 186 -9.41 5.13 -5.30
N ASP A 187 -8.69 4.02 -5.21
CA ASP A 187 -7.31 3.99 -4.73
C ASP A 187 -6.26 3.88 -5.83
N THR A 188 -6.67 3.57 -7.07
CA THR A 188 -5.75 3.25 -8.18
C THR A 188 -5.69 4.32 -9.27
N ILE A 189 -6.61 5.29 -9.28
CA ILE A 189 -6.70 6.32 -10.32
C ILE A 189 -6.55 7.72 -9.73
N ASP A 190 -5.77 8.56 -10.42
CA ASP A 190 -5.76 10.02 -10.18
C ASP A 190 -6.99 10.65 -10.84
N PHE A 191 -7.95 11.08 -10.02
CA PHE A 191 -9.20 11.68 -10.50
C PHE A 191 -9.03 13.00 -11.23
N SER A 192 -7.95 13.75 -10.98
CA SER A 192 -7.66 14.99 -11.72
C SER A 192 -7.34 14.69 -13.18
N LYS A 193 -6.48 13.68 -13.40
CA LYS A 193 -6.11 13.20 -14.75
C LYS A 193 -7.28 12.51 -15.42
N ALA A 194 -8.00 11.64 -14.70
CA ALA A 194 -9.18 10.96 -15.21
C ALA A 194 -10.26 11.95 -15.66
N GLY A 195 -10.49 13.03 -14.91
CA GLY A 195 -11.44 14.08 -15.27
C GLY A 195 -11.09 14.77 -16.60
N GLN A 196 -9.82 15.02 -16.86
CA GLN A 196 -9.35 15.59 -18.13
C GLN A 196 -9.54 14.60 -19.30
N ILE A 197 -9.21 13.32 -19.06
CA ILE A 197 -9.39 12.25 -20.06
C ILE A 197 -10.87 12.10 -20.41
N ILE A 198 -11.76 12.00 -19.43
CA ILE A 198 -13.21 11.88 -19.63
C ILE A 198 -13.75 13.10 -20.40
N LYS A 199 -13.33 14.30 -20.01
CA LYS A 199 -13.74 15.53 -20.70
C LYS A 199 -13.33 15.52 -22.17
N ASN A 200 -12.14 15.04 -22.50
CA ASN A 200 -11.66 14.93 -23.88
C ASN A 200 -12.46 13.88 -24.66
N LEU A 201 -12.76 12.72 -24.03
CA LEU A 201 -13.51 11.62 -24.65
C LEU A 201 -14.99 11.97 -24.90
N LEU A 202 -15.61 12.79 -24.05
CA LEU A 202 -17.00 13.20 -24.20
C LEU A 202 -17.16 14.42 -25.11
N ASN A 203 -16.06 15.11 -25.50
CA ASN A 203 -16.06 16.22 -26.44
C ASN A 203 -15.69 15.80 -27.88
N SER A 204 -15.20 14.56 -28.04
CA SER A 204 -14.87 14.01 -29.36
C SER A 204 -16.05 13.31 -29.99
#